data_4a0ec98abdec7cf24544a0dd53da5299
#
_entry.id   4a0ec98abdec7cf24544a0dd53da5299
#
_cell.length_a   1.000
_cell.length_b   1.000
_cell.length_c   1.000
_cell.angle_alpha   90.00
_cell.angle_beta   90.00
_cell.angle_gamma   90.00
#
_symmetry.space_group_name_H-M   'P 1'
#
loop_
_entity.id
_entity.type
_entity.pdbx_description
1 polymer ?
#
loop_
_entity_poly.entity_id
_entity_poly.type
_entity_poly.pdbx_seq_one_letter_code
_entity_poly.pdbx_strand_id
1 'polypeptide(L)'
;MKTLRLAIVLSHPIQYYSPIFQALARSQKLHPRVFYTWSQTAGAPVSDPGFGRTVSWDIPLLEGYEFEFVPNVAQRPGTDHFGGLRNPTLNAAIESWGAAAVLVFAWNAHSHLQALRHFKGRTPVFFRGDSTLLDQSRWWRAAARRVFLNWVYRHIDVAIAVGSNNTDYFRWSGVPADRIALAPHAIDTRRFADPEGAHGRRAAEWRRELGISAGTRVLLFAGKFQSKKDPLLLLEAFKRCGAPGHLVLVGNGQLEDELRARAAGRTDIHFLSFQNQQSMPAVYRLGDVFVLPSRGPGETWGLALNEAMAARRPVIAGSKVGGARDLITSGVNGWTFDSGNLTQLTQAVGSALMCTDDALSTMGRAAEKTSACWSIEAAAAGIEAAVLRFAVRS
;
A
#
# COMPACT_ATOMS: atom_id res chain seq x y z
N MET A 1 -13.99 17.60 -26.76
CA MET A 1 -12.52 17.62 -26.62
C MET A 1 -12.00 16.23 -26.97
N LYS A 2 -10.88 16.12 -27.68
CA LYS A 2 -10.28 14.82 -28.03
C LYS A 2 -9.73 14.17 -26.74
N THR A 3 -10.09 12.92 -26.47
CA THR A 3 -9.62 12.16 -25.32
C THR A 3 -8.11 11.95 -25.42
N LEU A 4 -7.36 12.24 -24.34
CA LEU A 4 -5.91 12.19 -24.31
C LEU A 4 -5.46 10.74 -24.01
N ARG A 5 -4.63 10.16 -24.89
CA ARG A 5 -4.07 8.81 -24.72
C ARG A 5 -2.96 8.82 -23.67
N LEU A 6 -3.16 8.11 -22.56
CA LEU A 6 -2.21 7.96 -21.46
C LEU A 6 -1.61 6.57 -21.44
N ALA A 7 -0.34 6.43 -21.84
CA ALA A 7 0.40 5.18 -21.67
C ALA A 7 0.84 5.06 -20.20
N ILE A 8 0.53 3.93 -19.57
CA ILE A 8 0.92 3.62 -18.19
C ILE A 8 1.90 2.44 -18.23
N VAL A 9 3.11 2.62 -17.71
CA VAL A 9 4.13 1.57 -17.64
C VAL A 9 4.22 1.03 -16.23
N LEU A 10 3.97 -0.27 -16.07
CA LEU A 10 4.01 -0.97 -14.79
C LEU A 10 4.64 -2.35 -14.95
N SER A 11 5.24 -2.89 -13.90
CA SER A 11 5.88 -4.21 -13.93
C SER A 11 4.89 -5.34 -14.21
N HIS A 12 3.85 -5.47 -13.39
CA HIS A 12 2.84 -6.54 -13.44
C HIS A 12 1.52 -6.06 -12.82
N PRO A 13 0.41 -6.77 -13.01
CA PRO A 13 -0.86 -6.45 -12.36
C PRO A 13 -0.74 -6.46 -10.83
N ILE A 14 -1.20 -5.39 -10.18
CA ILE A 14 -1.14 -5.21 -8.72
C ILE A 14 -2.55 -4.85 -8.23
N GLN A 15 -3.02 -5.54 -7.19
CA GLN A 15 -4.38 -5.42 -6.64
C GLN A 15 -4.77 -4.00 -6.21
N TYR A 16 -3.81 -3.15 -5.87
CA TYR A 16 -4.06 -1.77 -5.48
C TYR A 16 -4.06 -0.77 -6.65
N TYR A 17 -3.47 -1.15 -7.79
CA TYR A 17 -3.39 -0.27 -8.95
C TYR A 17 -4.44 -0.58 -10.01
N SER A 18 -4.82 -1.86 -10.19
CA SER A 18 -5.85 -2.25 -11.15
C SER A 18 -7.17 -1.48 -10.96
N PRO A 19 -7.70 -1.27 -9.75
CA PRO A 19 -8.90 -0.44 -9.56
C PRO A 19 -8.71 1.04 -9.96
N ILE A 20 -7.49 1.59 -9.83
CA ILE A 20 -7.19 2.96 -10.29
C ILE A 20 -7.25 3.01 -11.82
N PHE A 21 -6.72 2.01 -12.52
CA PHE A 21 -6.76 1.93 -13.98
C PHE A 21 -8.19 1.76 -14.49
N GLN A 22 -9.01 0.97 -13.80
CA GLN A 22 -10.45 0.87 -14.07
C GLN A 22 -11.16 2.22 -13.90
N ALA A 23 -10.82 2.99 -12.88
CA ALA A 23 -11.39 4.33 -12.65
C ALA A 23 -10.93 5.32 -13.74
N LEU A 24 -9.66 5.29 -14.14
CA LEU A 24 -9.14 6.11 -15.24
C LEU A 24 -9.77 5.74 -16.59
N ALA A 25 -10.05 4.45 -16.84
CA ALA A 25 -10.70 4.01 -18.07
C ALA A 25 -12.14 4.49 -18.21
N ARG A 26 -12.80 4.84 -17.10
CA ARG A 26 -14.14 5.48 -17.11
C ARG A 26 -14.11 6.99 -17.35
N SER A 27 -12.90 7.60 -17.41
CA SER A 27 -12.76 9.03 -17.70
C SER A 27 -13.18 9.36 -19.13
N GLN A 28 -13.88 10.46 -19.31
CA GLN A 28 -14.17 11.01 -20.63
C GLN A 28 -13.04 11.86 -21.22
N LYS A 29 -12.00 12.13 -20.43
CA LYS A 29 -10.86 13.01 -20.80
C LYS A 29 -9.59 12.22 -21.09
N LEU A 30 -9.43 11.04 -20.49
CA LEU A 30 -8.28 10.17 -20.66
C LEU A 30 -8.68 8.84 -21.30
N HIS A 31 -7.80 8.33 -22.16
CA HIS A 31 -7.85 6.95 -22.68
C HIS A 31 -6.57 6.25 -22.20
N PRO A 32 -6.60 5.55 -21.06
CA PRO A 32 -5.42 4.85 -20.54
C PRO A 32 -5.22 3.51 -21.23
N ARG A 33 -3.96 3.14 -21.48
CA ARG A 33 -3.54 1.77 -21.76
C ARG A 33 -2.35 1.42 -20.88
N VAL A 34 -2.41 0.26 -20.23
CA VAL A 34 -1.35 -0.22 -19.35
C VAL A 34 -0.40 -1.15 -20.11
N PHE A 35 0.87 -0.81 -20.16
CA PHE A 35 1.95 -1.64 -20.72
C PHE A 35 2.65 -2.35 -19.56
N TYR A 36 2.36 -3.65 -19.41
CA TYR A 36 2.98 -4.49 -18.42
C TYR A 36 4.30 -5.05 -18.92
N THR A 37 5.37 -4.86 -18.15
CA THR A 37 6.72 -5.31 -18.53
C THR A 37 7.04 -6.72 -18.05
N TRP A 38 6.11 -7.37 -17.34
CA TRP A 38 6.23 -8.75 -16.86
C TRP A 38 4.85 -9.45 -16.82
N SER A 39 4.74 -10.60 -17.45
CA SER A 39 3.48 -11.34 -17.62
C SER A 39 3.25 -12.45 -16.59
N GLN A 40 4.24 -12.77 -15.73
CA GLN A 40 4.19 -13.95 -14.86
C GLN A 40 3.01 -13.97 -13.87
N THR A 41 2.44 -12.80 -13.54
CA THR A 41 1.33 -12.68 -12.58
C THR A 41 -0.05 -12.66 -13.22
N ALA A 42 -0.13 -12.81 -14.54
CA ALA A 42 -1.39 -12.79 -15.28
C ALA A 42 -2.12 -14.13 -15.15
N GLY A 43 -2.84 -14.33 -14.04
CA GLY A 43 -3.70 -15.50 -13.81
C GLY A 43 -3.00 -16.76 -13.29
N ALA A 44 -1.70 -16.76 -13.10
CA ALA A 44 -0.97 -17.89 -12.52
C ALA A 44 -0.66 -17.65 -11.03
N PRO A 45 -0.68 -18.70 -10.19
CA PRO A 45 -0.24 -18.62 -8.81
C PRO A 45 1.25 -18.21 -8.73
N VAL A 46 1.56 -17.21 -7.89
CA VAL A 46 2.93 -16.69 -7.73
C VAL A 46 3.46 -17.08 -6.36
N SER A 47 4.67 -17.65 -6.34
CA SER A 47 5.36 -17.89 -5.07
C SER A 47 5.73 -16.55 -4.43
N ASP A 48 5.17 -16.27 -3.26
CA ASP A 48 5.50 -15.10 -2.46
C ASP A 48 6.42 -15.52 -1.28
N PRO A 49 7.74 -15.23 -1.38
CA PRO A 49 8.68 -15.62 -0.33
C PRO A 49 8.36 -14.99 1.04
N GLY A 50 7.63 -13.86 1.03
CA GLY A 50 7.28 -13.16 2.26
C GLY A 50 6.18 -13.86 3.06
N PHE A 51 5.27 -14.57 2.38
CA PHE A 51 4.29 -15.46 3.01
C PHE A 51 4.78 -16.92 3.10
N GLY A 52 5.89 -17.26 2.45
CA GLY A 52 6.39 -18.63 2.38
C GLY A 52 5.44 -19.59 1.63
N ARG A 53 4.60 -19.07 0.74
CA ARG A 53 3.57 -19.83 0.02
C ARG A 53 3.26 -19.26 -1.35
N THR A 54 2.61 -20.06 -2.16
CA THR A 54 2.05 -19.61 -3.45
C THR A 54 0.73 -18.87 -3.21
N VAL A 55 0.60 -17.69 -3.81
CA VAL A 55 -0.59 -16.82 -3.71
C VAL A 55 -1.19 -16.64 -5.10
N SER A 56 -2.49 -16.82 -5.21
CA SER A 56 -3.31 -16.40 -6.34
C SER A 56 -4.32 -15.38 -5.83
N TRP A 57 -4.38 -14.22 -6.49
CA TRP A 57 -5.32 -13.18 -6.08
C TRP A 57 -6.74 -13.59 -6.49
N ASP A 58 -7.70 -13.47 -5.57
CA ASP A 58 -9.11 -13.83 -5.74
C ASP A 58 -9.98 -12.65 -6.21
N ILE A 59 -9.36 -11.62 -6.77
CA ILE A 59 -10.00 -10.45 -7.37
C ILE A 59 -9.53 -10.25 -8.81
N PRO A 60 -10.38 -9.70 -9.71
CA PRO A 60 -10.01 -9.47 -11.09
C PRO A 60 -8.99 -8.32 -11.22
N LEU A 61 -7.80 -8.61 -11.77
CA LEU A 61 -6.72 -7.64 -11.91
C LEU A 61 -6.61 -7.02 -13.31
N LEU A 62 -7.17 -7.65 -14.33
CA LEU A 62 -7.01 -7.27 -15.74
C LEU A 62 -8.32 -6.84 -16.42
N GLU A 63 -9.39 -6.69 -15.68
CA GLU A 63 -10.70 -6.31 -16.23
C GLU A 63 -10.93 -4.79 -16.20
N GLY A 64 -11.72 -4.28 -17.14
CA GLY A 64 -12.25 -2.92 -17.13
C GLY A 64 -11.28 -1.81 -17.57
N TYR A 65 -10.14 -2.16 -18.17
CA TYR A 65 -9.21 -1.22 -18.81
C TYR A 65 -8.38 -1.91 -19.90
N GLU A 66 -7.82 -1.14 -20.84
CA GLU A 66 -6.93 -1.67 -21.88
C GLU A 66 -5.54 -1.95 -21.33
N PHE A 67 -4.97 -3.08 -21.71
CA PHE A 67 -3.59 -3.43 -21.35
C PHE A 67 -2.89 -4.22 -22.44
N GLU A 68 -1.56 -4.26 -22.34
CA GLU A 68 -0.67 -5.04 -23.21
C GLU A 68 0.48 -5.61 -22.38
N PHE A 69 0.79 -6.90 -22.55
CA PHE A 69 2.01 -7.49 -22.02
C PHE A 69 3.14 -7.34 -23.03
N VAL A 70 4.13 -6.52 -22.70
CA VAL A 70 5.31 -6.31 -23.54
C VAL A 70 6.33 -7.43 -23.29
N PRO A 71 6.82 -8.13 -24.32
CA PRO A 71 7.77 -9.22 -24.15
C PRO A 71 9.00 -8.82 -23.33
N ASN A 72 9.30 -9.60 -22.29
CA ASN A 72 10.48 -9.43 -21.44
C ASN A 72 11.57 -10.44 -21.87
N VAL A 73 12.71 -9.95 -22.32
CA VAL A 73 13.85 -10.75 -22.79
C VAL A 73 14.97 -10.88 -21.75
N ALA A 74 14.72 -10.54 -20.50
CA ALA A 74 15.70 -10.70 -19.42
C ALA A 74 16.03 -12.18 -19.22
N GLN A 75 17.30 -12.52 -19.04
CA GLN A 75 17.76 -13.89 -18.75
C GLN A 75 17.20 -14.41 -17.42
N ARG A 76 17.07 -13.53 -16.42
CA ARG A 76 16.43 -13.80 -15.14
C ARG A 76 15.30 -12.79 -14.94
N PRO A 77 14.07 -13.08 -15.42
CA PRO A 77 12.94 -12.18 -15.27
C PRO A 77 12.55 -12.01 -13.79
N GLY A 78 12.22 -10.79 -13.37
CA GLY A 78 11.81 -10.51 -11.99
C GLY A 78 11.80 -9.02 -11.68
N THR A 79 11.28 -8.67 -10.51
CA THR A 79 11.22 -7.29 -10.00
C THR A 79 12.20 -7.04 -8.84
N ASP A 80 12.96 -8.06 -8.45
CA ASP A 80 13.90 -8.06 -7.32
C ASP A 80 15.24 -7.40 -7.68
N HIS A 81 15.53 -7.18 -8.97
CA HIS A 81 16.77 -6.57 -9.45
C HIS A 81 16.56 -5.74 -10.71
N PHE A 82 17.45 -4.78 -10.95
CA PHE A 82 17.35 -3.79 -12.03
C PHE A 82 17.24 -4.41 -13.44
N GLY A 83 17.99 -5.47 -13.72
CA GLY A 83 18.05 -6.15 -15.01
C GLY A 83 16.91 -7.13 -15.29
N GLY A 84 16.00 -7.34 -14.33
CA GLY A 84 14.94 -8.36 -14.43
C GLY A 84 13.79 -8.00 -15.37
N LEU A 85 13.67 -6.74 -15.76
CA LEU A 85 12.70 -6.26 -16.74
C LEU A 85 13.45 -5.61 -17.91
N ARG A 86 13.52 -6.32 -19.04
CA ARG A 86 14.14 -5.88 -20.31
C ARG A 86 13.15 -6.08 -21.44
N ASN A 87 12.53 -4.97 -21.87
CA ASN A 87 11.47 -4.96 -22.88
C ASN A 87 11.88 -4.05 -24.04
N PRO A 88 12.65 -4.53 -25.01
CA PRO A 88 13.23 -3.69 -26.07
C PRO A 88 12.17 -3.05 -26.97
N THR A 89 10.98 -3.63 -27.07
CA THR A 89 9.86 -3.14 -27.88
C THR A 89 8.95 -2.16 -27.16
N LEU A 90 9.14 -1.91 -25.84
CA LEU A 90 8.24 -1.08 -25.01
C LEU A 90 8.04 0.32 -25.58
N ASN A 91 9.12 1.02 -25.90
CA ASN A 91 9.03 2.40 -26.38
C ASN A 91 8.33 2.48 -27.74
N ALA A 92 8.65 1.56 -28.65
CA ALA A 92 8.00 1.48 -29.96
C ALA A 92 6.51 1.13 -29.85
N ALA A 93 6.11 0.25 -28.93
CA ALA A 93 4.71 -0.07 -28.68
C ALA A 93 3.93 1.17 -28.17
N ILE A 94 4.49 1.94 -27.24
CA ILE A 94 3.89 3.18 -26.73
C ILE A 94 3.77 4.23 -27.83
N GLU A 95 4.81 4.41 -28.66
CA GLU A 95 4.80 5.37 -29.80
C GLU A 95 3.78 4.96 -30.87
N SER A 96 3.76 3.69 -31.27
CA SER A 96 2.82 3.17 -32.25
C SER A 96 1.36 3.28 -31.80
N TRP A 97 1.11 3.17 -30.49
CA TRP A 97 -0.21 3.42 -29.93
C TRP A 97 -0.57 4.92 -29.93
N GLY A 98 0.40 5.80 -30.12
CA GLY A 98 0.18 7.25 -30.21
C GLY A 98 -0.10 7.89 -28.87
N ALA A 99 0.66 7.54 -27.84
CA ALA A 99 0.54 8.12 -26.51
C ALA A 99 0.80 9.63 -26.52
N ALA A 100 -0.10 10.40 -25.90
CA ALA A 100 0.04 11.85 -25.70
C ALA A 100 0.67 12.17 -24.34
N ALA A 101 0.75 11.19 -23.44
CA ALA A 101 1.42 11.29 -22.14
C ALA A 101 1.88 9.87 -21.70
N VAL A 102 2.97 9.81 -20.93
CA VAL A 102 3.50 8.54 -20.40
C VAL A 102 3.63 8.63 -18.88
N LEU A 103 2.96 7.74 -18.15
CA LEU A 103 3.08 7.58 -16.70
C LEU A 103 3.86 6.32 -16.38
N VAL A 104 5.03 6.46 -15.74
CA VAL A 104 5.88 5.33 -15.37
C VAL A 104 5.84 5.11 -13.86
N PHE A 105 5.54 3.86 -13.48
CA PHE A 105 5.60 3.41 -12.08
C PHE A 105 6.96 2.83 -11.76
N ALA A 106 7.63 3.39 -10.76
CA ALA A 106 8.97 3.04 -10.32
C ALA A 106 10.05 3.19 -11.44
N TRP A 107 11.29 3.41 -11.05
CA TRP A 107 12.45 3.55 -11.95
C TRP A 107 13.48 2.42 -11.79
N ASN A 108 13.31 1.58 -10.80
CA ASN A 108 14.27 0.54 -10.39
C ASN A 108 14.30 -0.69 -11.33
N ALA A 109 13.76 -0.56 -12.53
CA ALA A 109 13.82 -1.55 -13.59
C ALA A 109 14.42 -0.93 -14.86
N HIS A 110 15.22 -1.69 -15.61
CA HIS A 110 15.90 -1.24 -16.81
C HIS A 110 14.94 -0.61 -17.84
N SER A 111 13.85 -1.32 -18.20
CA SER A 111 12.87 -0.82 -19.17
C SER A 111 12.14 0.43 -18.72
N HIS A 112 11.83 0.55 -17.42
CA HIS A 112 11.17 1.72 -16.87
C HIS A 112 12.07 2.94 -16.93
N LEU A 113 13.35 2.82 -16.52
CA LEU A 113 14.31 3.91 -16.61
C LEU A 113 14.60 4.29 -18.08
N GLN A 114 14.63 3.31 -18.98
CA GLN A 114 14.74 3.60 -20.41
C GLN A 114 13.54 4.37 -20.95
N ALA A 115 12.32 4.01 -20.57
CA ALA A 115 11.11 4.74 -20.97
C ALA A 115 11.14 6.19 -20.49
N LEU A 116 11.50 6.45 -19.21
CA LEU A 116 11.67 7.82 -18.69
C LEU A 116 12.63 8.64 -19.55
N ARG A 117 13.78 8.05 -19.91
CA ARG A 117 14.82 8.72 -20.71
C ARG A 117 14.41 8.94 -22.15
N HIS A 118 13.70 7.97 -22.74
CA HIS A 118 13.30 7.98 -24.14
C HIS A 118 12.23 9.05 -24.41
N PHE A 119 11.22 9.14 -23.54
CA PHE A 119 10.09 10.03 -23.75
C PHE A 119 10.37 11.47 -23.27
N LYS A 120 11.35 11.70 -22.39
CA LYS A 120 11.69 13.05 -21.94
C LYS A 120 12.04 13.98 -23.10
N GLY A 121 11.31 15.11 -23.18
CA GLY A 121 11.46 16.08 -24.27
C GLY A 121 10.73 15.71 -25.58
N ARG A 122 10.02 14.57 -25.62
CA ARG A 122 9.22 14.12 -26.77
C ARG A 122 7.74 14.04 -26.45
N THR A 123 7.44 13.49 -25.28
CA THR A 123 6.09 13.28 -24.77
C THR A 123 6.11 13.58 -23.27
N PRO A 124 5.13 14.28 -22.67
CA PRO A 124 5.10 14.55 -21.25
C PRO A 124 5.24 13.28 -20.40
N VAL A 125 6.23 13.26 -19.51
CA VAL A 125 6.60 12.12 -18.66
C VAL A 125 6.16 12.37 -17.24
N PHE A 126 5.26 11.52 -16.77
CA PHE A 126 4.80 11.47 -15.39
C PHE A 126 5.47 10.29 -14.68
N PHE A 127 5.78 10.45 -13.43
CA PHE A 127 6.38 9.40 -12.61
C PHE A 127 5.59 9.19 -11.33
N ARG A 128 5.36 7.94 -10.96
CA ARG A 128 4.75 7.56 -9.69
C ARG A 128 5.63 6.58 -8.95
N GLY A 129 5.89 6.85 -7.70
CA GLY A 129 6.59 5.98 -6.76
C GLY A 129 6.22 6.38 -5.34
N ASP A 130 6.45 5.48 -4.38
CA ASP A 130 6.01 5.61 -3.00
C ASP A 130 7.16 5.72 -1.99
N SER A 131 8.39 5.93 -2.45
CA SER A 131 9.57 6.04 -1.59
C SER A 131 9.45 7.21 -0.59
N THR A 132 10.06 7.02 0.58
CA THR A 132 10.08 8.01 1.66
C THR A 132 11.50 8.24 2.20
N LEU A 133 11.66 9.21 3.11
CA LEU A 133 12.92 9.48 3.81
C LEU A 133 13.02 8.77 5.17
N LEU A 134 12.00 8.00 5.57
CA LEU A 134 11.88 7.42 6.91
C LEU A 134 12.97 6.40 7.28
N ASP A 135 13.59 5.78 6.28
CA ASP A 135 14.63 4.75 6.45
C ASP A 135 16.01 5.25 6.07
N GLN A 136 16.25 6.56 6.06
CA GLN A 136 17.57 7.10 5.73
C GLN A 136 18.60 6.70 6.79
N SER A 137 19.66 6.06 6.30
CA SER A 137 20.85 5.74 7.06
C SER A 137 21.91 6.85 6.88
N ARG A 138 23.17 6.57 7.13
CA ARG A 138 24.35 7.44 7.10
C ARG A 138 24.28 8.58 6.07
N TRP A 139 24.58 9.81 6.49
CA TRP A 139 24.49 11.05 5.71
C TRP A 139 25.17 11.00 4.32
N TRP A 140 26.33 10.35 4.19
CA TRP A 140 27.05 10.23 2.91
C TRP A 140 26.34 9.34 1.89
N ARG A 141 25.66 8.25 2.35
CA ARG A 141 24.80 7.42 1.48
C ARG A 141 23.58 8.19 1.04
N ALA A 142 23.01 9.00 1.91
CA ALA A 142 21.90 9.88 1.58
C ALA A 142 22.33 10.92 0.53
N ALA A 143 23.51 11.54 0.66
CA ALA A 143 24.04 12.47 -0.31
C ALA A 143 24.26 11.82 -1.69
N ALA A 144 24.94 10.66 -1.75
CA ALA A 144 25.16 9.93 -2.99
C ALA A 144 23.82 9.51 -3.65
N ARG A 145 22.87 9.03 -2.84
CA ARG A 145 21.52 8.69 -3.30
C ARG A 145 20.80 9.91 -3.87
N ARG A 146 20.92 11.08 -3.23
CA ARG A 146 20.31 12.32 -3.71
C ARG A 146 20.84 12.73 -5.07
N VAL A 147 22.16 12.67 -5.29
CA VAL A 147 22.78 12.97 -6.59
C VAL A 147 22.25 12.04 -7.67
N PHE A 148 22.21 10.73 -7.38
CA PHE A 148 21.67 9.73 -8.30
C PHE A 148 20.19 9.96 -8.60
N LEU A 149 19.36 10.20 -7.58
CA LEU A 149 17.93 10.45 -7.76
C LEU A 149 17.65 11.76 -8.49
N ASN A 150 18.42 12.80 -8.25
CA ASN A 150 18.33 14.02 -9.04
C ASN A 150 18.61 13.75 -10.52
N TRP A 151 19.58 12.89 -10.83
CA TRP A 151 19.82 12.45 -12.20
C TRP A 151 18.65 11.64 -12.77
N VAL A 152 18.03 10.72 -12.00
CA VAL A 152 16.85 9.97 -12.45
C VAL A 152 15.68 10.92 -12.73
N TYR A 153 15.38 11.80 -11.77
CA TYR A 153 14.20 12.68 -11.86
C TYR A 153 14.34 13.87 -12.82
N ARG A 154 15.52 14.13 -13.37
CA ARG A 154 15.62 15.05 -14.53
C ARG A 154 14.91 14.52 -15.78
N HIS A 155 14.64 13.20 -15.84
CA HIS A 155 13.94 12.55 -16.94
C HIS A 155 12.41 12.49 -16.76
N ILE A 156 11.85 13.19 -15.77
CA ILE A 156 10.40 13.34 -15.62
C ILE A 156 9.99 14.81 -15.78
N ASP A 157 8.74 15.05 -16.12
CA ASP A 157 8.14 16.38 -16.12
C ASP A 157 7.37 16.63 -14.83
N VAL A 158 6.66 15.60 -14.34
CA VAL A 158 5.84 15.69 -13.13
C VAL A 158 6.02 14.42 -12.29
N ALA A 159 6.24 14.59 -10.99
CA ALA A 159 6.14 13.53 -10.00
C ALA A 159 4.72 13.46 -9.43
N ILE A 160 4.10 12.28 -9.44
CA ILE A 160 2.80 12.05 -8.83
C ILE A 160 3.02 11.42 -7.45
N ALA A 161 2.97 12.25 -6.42
CA ALA A 161 3.17 11.84 -5.03
C ALA A 161 1.95 11.08 -4.49
N VAL A 162 2.22 10.13 -3.59
CA VAL A 162 1.19 9.29 -2.94
C VAL A 162 0.73 9.82 -1.59
N GLY A 163 1.47 10.79 -1.00
CA GLY A 163 1.21 11.40 0.29
C GLY A 163 2.35 12.31 0.73
N SER A 164 2.27 12.83 1.97
CA SER A 164 3.18 13.86 2.48
C SER A 164 4.64 13.40 2.56
N ASN A 165 4.92 12.23 3.14
CA ASN A 165 6.27 11.69 3.24
C ASN A 165 6.92 11.45 1.86
N ASN A 166 6.12 11.06 0.88
CA ASN A 166 6.58 10.88 -0.49
C ASN A 166 6.77 12.23 -1.22
N THR A 167 5.94 13.22 -0.94
CA THR A 167 6.14 14.60 -1.41
C THR A 167 7.46 15.17 -0.91
N ASP A 168 7.77 14.99 0.38
CA ASP A 168 9.03 15.43 0.97
C ASP A 168 10.24 14.68 0.33
N TYR A 169 10.07 13.39 0.02
CA TYR A 169 11.08 12.62 -0.70
C TYR A 169 11.36 13.17 -2.10
N PHE A 170 10.35 13.52 -2.89
CA PHE A 170 10.55 14.12 -4.21
C PHE A 170 11.23 15.48 -4.13
N ARG A 171 10.81 16.34 -3.20
CA ARG A 171 11.45 17.64 -2.96
C ARG A 171 12.92 17.48 -2.59
N TRP A 172 13.21 16.58 -1.66
CA TRP A 172 14.58 16.27 -1.26
C TRP A 172 15.42 15.72 -2.42
N SER A 173 14.81 14.96 -3.32
CA SER A 173 15.47 14.41 -4.51
C SER A 173 15.64 15.44 -5.64
N GLY A 174 15.24 16.71 -5.44
CA GLY A 174 15.44 17.80 -6.39
C GLY A 174 14.30 18.03 -7.37
N VAL A 175 13.12 17.45 -7.16
CA VAL A 175 11.92 17.74 -7.96
C VAL A 175 11.32 19.07 -7.48
N PRO A 176 11.14 20.08 -8.35
CA PRO A 176 10.51 21.35 -8.01
C PRO A 176 9.08 21.16 -7.51
N ALA A 177 8.65 21.99 -6.55
CA ALA A 177 7.34 21.83 -5.90
C ALA A 177 6.16 21.98 -6.89
N ASP A 178 6.28 22.84 -7.89
CA ASP A 178 5.29 23.06 -8.95
C ASP A 178 5.16 21.88 -9.93
N ARG A 179 6.12 20.95 -9.91
CA ARG A 179 6.14 19.69 -10.67
C ARG A 179 5.77 18.47 -9.81
N ILE A 180 5.26 18.67 -8.61
CA ILE A 180 4.75 17.59 -7.76
C ILE A 180 3.24 17.72 -7.69
N ALA A 181 2.53 16.70 -8.16
CA ALA A 181 1.08 16.57 -8.05
C ALA A 181 0.74 15.48 -7.03
N LEU A 182 -0.38 15.61 -6.32
CA LEU A 182 -0.87 14.58 -5.40
C LEU A 182 -1.89 13.71 -6.10
N ALA A 183 -1.67 12.40 -6.08
CA ALA A 183 -2.69 11.39 -6.29
C ALA A 183 -2.52 10.35 -5.17
N PRO A 184 -3.43 10.26 -4.21
CA PRO A 184 -3.21 9.53 -2.97
C PRO A 184 -2.94 8.05 -3.20
N HIS A 185 -2.20 7.41 -2.27
CA HIS A 185 -2.13 5.95 -2.24
C HIS A 185 -3.48 5.43 -1.72
N ALA A 186 -4.14 4.61 -2.52
CA ALA A 186 -5.56 4.34 -2.36
C ALA A 186 -5.88 2.84 -2.30
N ILE A 187 -7.01 2.55 -1.70
CA ILE A 187 -7.67 1.24 -1.74
C ILE A 187 -9.09 1.38 -2.29
N ASP A 188 -9.69 0.28 -2.73
CA ASP A 188 -11.13 0.26 -3.00
C ASP A 188 -11.90 0.21 -1.67
N THR A 189 -12.24 1.40 -1.16
CA THR A 189 -12.93 1.57 0.12
C THR A 189 -14.32 0.91 0.13
N ARG A 190 -14.97 0.77 -1.03
CA ARG A 190 -16.29 0.13 -1.16
C ARG A 190 -16.26 -1.35 -0.79
N ARG A 191 -15.13 -2.04 -1.06
CA ARG A 191 -14.96 -3.44 -0.65
C ARG A 191 -15.01 -3.62 0.87
N PHE A 192 -14.59 -2.61 1.62
CA PHE A 192 -14.57 -2.63 3.08
C PHE A 192 -15.85 -2.08 3.71
N ALA A 193 -16.77 -1.52 2.92
CA ALA A 193 -18.10 -1.20 3.39
C ALA A 193 -18.86 -2.50 3.75
N ASP A 194 -19.84 -2.42 4.64
CA ASP A 194 -20.61 -3.57 5.09
C ASP A 194 -22.08 -3.19 5.31
N PRO A 195 -22.78 -2.70 4.28
CA PRO A 195 -24.15 -2.21 4.42
C PRO A 195 -25.14 -3.32 4.84
N GLU A 196 -24.86 -4.56 4.45
CA GLU A 196 -25.70 -5.73 4.76
C GLU A 196 -25.23 -6.48 6.02
N GLY A 197 -24.13 -6.06 6.64
CA GLY A 197 -23.55 -6.69 7.83
C GLY A 197 -22.94 -8.08 7.59
N ALA A 198 -22.70 -8.48 6.34
CA ALA A 198 -22.19 -9.82 6.00
C ALA A 198 -20.75 -10.03 6.54
N HIS A 199 -19.89 -9.04 6.37
CA HIS A 199 -18.52 -9.11 6.88
C HIS A 199 -18.47 -9.11 8.42
N GLY A 200 -19.38 -8.33 9.05
CA GLY A 200 -19.53 -8.31 10.51
C GLY A 200 -20.00 -9.67 11.05
N ARG A 201 -20.98 -10.31 10.40
CA ARG A 201 -21.44 -11.67 10.77
C ARG A 201 -20.29 -12.70 10.66
N ARG A 202 -19.54 -12.67 9.56
CA ARG A 202 -18.40 -13.57 9.38
C ARG A 202 -17.30 -13.34 10.43
N ALA A 203 -17.01 -12.11 10.77
CA ALA A 203 -16.07 -11.79 11.84
C ALA A 203 -16.55 -12.30 13.20
N ALA A 204 -17.84 -12.19 13.51
CA ALA A 204 -18.44 -12.73 14.74
C ALA A 204 -18.37 -14.27 14.80
N GLU A 205 -18.54 -14.95 13.67
CA GLU A 205 -18.33 -16.39 13.56
C GLU A 205 -16.89 -16.78 13.89
N TRP A 206 -15.91 -16.10 13.29
CA TRP A 206 -14.50 -16.35 13.60
C TRP A 206 -14.16 -16.08 15.07
N ARG A 207 -14.71 -15.02 15.68
CA ARG A 207 -14.54 -14.79 17.12
C ARG A 207 -15.05 -15.97 17.95
N ARG A 208 -16.22 -16.53 17.61
CA ARG A 208 -16.77 -17.74 18.30
C ARG A 208 -15.89 -18.97 18.07
N GLU A 209 -15.42 -19.21 16.84
CA GLU A 209 -14.50 -20.30 16.49
C GLU A 209 -13.19 -20.21 17.29
N LEU A 210 -12.72 -19.00 17.59
CA LEU A 210 -11.52 -18.73 18.39
C LEU A 210 -11.80 -18.72 19.92
N GLY A 211 -13.04 -18.97 20.36
CA GLY A 211 -13.40 -18.94 21.78
C GLY A 211 -13.42 -17.53 22.39
N ILE A 212 -13.51 -16.49 21.57
CA ILE A 212 -13.54 -15.08 22.04
C ILE A 212 -14.98 -14.72 22.41
N SER A 213 -15.20 -14.40 23.69
CA SER A 213 -16.50 -14.03 24.21
C SER A 213 -16.99 -12.70 23.64
N ALA A 214 -18.32 -12.55 23.51
CA ALA A 214 -18.93 -11.28 23.12
C ALA A 214 -18.54 -10.16 24.10
N GLY A 215 -18.29 -8.96 23.55
CA GLY A 215 -17.87 -7.79 24.36
C GLY A 215 -16.38 -7.79 24.73
N THR A 216 -15.62 -8.85 24.47
CA THR A 216 -14.17 -8.84 24.71
C THR A 216 -13.43 -8.06 23.62
N ARG A 217 -12.49 -7.20 24.02
CA ARG A 217 -11.66 -6.43 23.11
C ARG A 217 -10.70 -7.31 22.32
N VAL A 218 -10.53 -6.99 21.04
CA VAL A 218 -9.63 -7.70 20.15
C VAL A 218 -8.70 -6.72 19.45
N LEU A 219 -7.40 -6.89 19.65
CA LEU A 219 -6.37 -6.27 18.81
C LEU A 219 -6.11 -7.18 17.60
N LEU A 220 -5.99 -6.58 16.44
CA LEU A 220 -5.73 -7.28 15.19
C LEU A 220 -4.42 -6.85 14.56
N PHE A 221 -3.61 -7.81 14.20
CA PHE A 221 -2.53 -7.65 13.22
C PHE A 221 -2.87 -8.50 11.99
N ALA A 222 -2.75 -7.94 10.79
CA ALA A 222 -2.89 -8.70 9.55
C ALA A 222 -1.75 -8.33 8.58
N GLY A 223 -0.94 -9.34 8.20
CA GLY A 223 0.19 -9.14 7.33
C GLY A 223 1.24 -10.25 7.39
N LYS A 224 2.33 -10.05 6.66
CA LYS A 224 3.47 -10.98 6.66
C LYS A 224 4.17 -10.99 8.02
N PHE A 225 4.45 -12.16 8.56
CA PHE A 225 5.23 -12.31 9.80
C PHE A 225 6.72 -12.15 9.51
N GLN A 226 7.13 -10.89 9.34
CA GLN A 226 8.50 -10.48 8.98
C GLN A 226 9.03 -9.40 9.93
N SER A 227 10.35 -9.34 10.10
CA SER A 227 11.01 -8.39 11.00
C SER A 227 10.65 -6.93 10.71
N LYS A 228 10.45 -6.55 9.45
CA LYS A 228 10.04 -5.17 9.11
C LYS A 228 8.65 -4.79 9.60
N LYS A 229 7.73 -5.76 9.70
CA LYS A 229 6.36 -5.59 10.22
C LYS A 229 6.29 -5.66 11.73
N ASP A 230 7.31 -6.23 12.35
CA ASP A 230 7.55 -6.34 13.79
C ASP A 230 6.37 -6.89 14.64
N PRO A 231 5.75 -8.02 14.24
CA PRO A 231 4.68 -8.60 15.04
C PRO A 231 5.15 -9.10 16.41
N LEU A 232 6.46 -9.36 16.58
CA LEU A 232 7.06 -9.71 17.86
C LEU A 232 6.99 -8.58 18.87
N LEU A 233 7.20 -7.33 18.44
CA LEU A 233 7.06 -6.15 19.29
C LEU A 233 5.61 -6.00 19.77
N LEU A 234 4.64 -6.25 18.90
CA LEU A 234 3.22 -6.21 19.28
C LEU A 234 2.87 -7.32 20.27
N LEU A 235 3.33 -8.53 20.03
CA LEU A 235 3.13 -9.65 20.96
C LEU A 235 3.67 -9.33 22.36
N GLU A 236 4.87 -8.77 22.43
CA GLU A 236 5.49 -8.37 23.70
C GLU A 236 4.75 -7.21 24.38
N ALA A 237 4.32 -6.21 23.60
CA ALA A 237 3.53 -5.08 24.12
C ALA A 237 2.17 -5.55 24.69
N PHE A 238 1.48 -6.47 23.98
CA PHE A 238 0.24 -7.07 24.43
C PHE A 238 0.41 -7.84 25.75
N LYS A 239 1.48 -8.64 25.84
CA LYS A 239 1.79 -9.39 27.08
C LYS A 239 2.08 -8.47 28.28
N ARG A 240 2.74 -7.34 28.02
CA ARG A 240 3.14 -6.37 29.09
C ARG A 240 2.03 -5.43 29.53
N CYS A 241 1.07 -5.13 28.66
CA CYS A 241 0.04 -4.13 28.97
C CYS A 241 -0.88 -4.56 30.12
N GLY A 242 -1.05 -5.87 30.36
CA GLY A 242 -1.86 -6.41 31.44
C GLY A 242 -3.37 -6.12 31.36
N ALA A 243 -3.81 -5.41 30.31
CA ALA A 243 -5.22 -5.11 30.08
C ALA A 243 -5.97 -6.35 29.53
N PRO A 244 -7.24 -6.55 29.91
CA PRO A 244 -8.04 -7.67 29.41
C PRO A 244 -8.34 -7.52 27.92
N GLY A 245 -8.26 -8.62 27.16
CA GLY A 245 -8.53 -8.63 25.73
C GLY A 245 -7.86 -9.80 25.02
N HIS A 246 -8.01 -9.85 23.72
CA HIS A 246 -7.36 -10.84 22.88
C HIS A 246 -6.50 -10.17 21.80
N LEU A 247 -5.45 -10.88 21.38
CA LEU A 247 -4.62 -10.54 20.22
C LEU A 247 -4.85 -11.58 19.13
N VAL A 248 -5.25 -11.15 17.95
CA VAL A 248 -5.38 -11.99 16.76
C VAL A 248 -4.32 -11.60 15.75
N LEU A 249 -3.49 -12.56 15.36
CA LEU A 249 -2.43 -12.43 14.37
C LEU A 249 -2.84 -13.20 13.12
N VAL A 250 -3.05 -12.48 12.00
CA VAL A 250 -3.48 -13.06 10.72
C VAL A 250 -2.34 -12.97 9.72
N GLY A 251 -1.91 -14.09 9.18
CA GLY A 251 -0.86 -14.17 8.18
C GLY A 251 0.07 -15.35 8.35
N ASN A 252 1.15 -15.36 7.59
CA ASN A 252 2.24 -16.33 7.67
C ASN A 252 3.58 -15.60 7.42
N GLY A 253 4.69 -16.26 7.67
CA GLY A 253 6.01 -15.73 7.36
C GLY A 253 7.12 -16.29 8.27
N GLN A 254 8.32 -15.78 8.08
CA GLN A 254 9.54 -16.27 8.71
C GLN A 254 9.52 -16.27 10.26
N LEU A 255 8.70 -15.40 10.86
CA LEU A 255 8.60 -15.28 12.32
C LEU A 255 7.46 -16.12 12.92
N GLU A 256 6.76 -16.95 12.14
CA GLU A 256 5.59 -17.68 12.62
C GLU A 256 5.92 -18.60 13.78
N ASP A 257 6.95 -19.44 13.65
CA ASP A 257 7.35 -20.40 14.69
C ASP A 257 7.77 -19.68 15.98
N GLU A 258 8.52 -18.58 15.84
CA GLU A 258 8.93 -17.78 17.00
C GLU A 258 7.73 -17.10 17.68
N LEU A 259 6.79 -16.56 16.92
CA LEU A 259 5.56 -15.97 17.46
C LEU A 259 4.74 -17.01 18.24
N ARG A 260 4.54 -18.19 17.67
CA ARG A 260 3.82 -19.30 18.32
C ARG A 260 4.52 -19.78 19.59
N ALA A 261 5.85 -19.94 19.55
CA ALA A 261 6.63 -20.34 20.72
C ALA A 261 6.53 -19.30 21.85
N ARG A 262 6.61 -18.01 21.53
CA ARG A 262 6.49 -16.92 22.52
C ARG A 262 5.05 -16.74 23.05
N ALA A 263 4.04 -17.19 22.33
CA ALA A 263 2.64 -17.17 22.72
C ALA A 263 2.20 -18.46 23.44
N ALA A 264 3.07 -19.45 23.57
CA ALA A 264 2.73 -20.74 24.17
C ALA A 264 2.11 -20.60 25.57
N GLY A 265 1.04 -21.34 25.83
CA GLY A 265 0.30 -21.30 27.11
C GLY A 265 -0.67 -20.11 27.26
N ARG A 266 -0.78 -19.20 26.26
CA ARG A 266 -1.71 -18.07 26.28
C ARG A 266 -2.99 -18.44 25.50
N THR A 267 -4.13 -18.33 26.16
CA THR A 267 -5.46 -18.58 25.55
C THR A 267 -6.09 -17.33 24.93
N ASP A 268 -5.48 -16.18 25.15
CA ASP A 268 -5.90 -14.86 24.65
C ASP A 268 -5.12 -14.40 23.41
N ILE A 269 -4.24 -15.26 22.85
CA ILE A 269 -3.46 -15.00 21.64
C ILE A 269 -3.80 -16.04 20.59
N HIS A 270 -4.27 -15.57 19.43
CA HIS A 270 -4.78 -16.44 18.35
C HIS A 270 -4.03 -16.20 17.06
N PHE A 271 -3.90 -17.27 16.26
CA PHE A 271 -3.25 -17.24 14.96
C PHE A 271 -4.22 -17.74 13.88
N LEU A 272 -4.40 -16.95 12.85
CA LEU A 272 -5.09 -17.31 11.62
C LEU A 272 -4.08 -17.29 10.46
N SER A 273 -4.14 -18.29 9.60
CA SER A 273 -3.33 -18.30 8.39
C SER A 273 -3.69 -17.15 7.45
N PHE A 274 -2.86 -16.92 6.45
CA PHE A 274 -3.09 -15.95 5.38
C PHE A 274 -4.53 -16.00 4.86
N GLN A 275 -5.15 -14.84 4.76
CA GLN A 275 -6.46 -14.62 4.16
C GLN A 275 -6.31 -13.83 2.85
N ASN A 276 -7.07 -14.21 1.82
CA ASN A 276 -7.01 -13.55 0.53
C ASN A 276 -7.93 -12.31 0.50
N GLN A 277 -7.90 -11.55 -0.59
CA GLN A 277 -8.48 -10.22 -0.70
C GLN A 277 -9.99 -10.19 -0.43
N GLN A 278 -10.75 -11.20 -0.85
CA GLN A 278 -12.19 -11.29 -0.59
C GLN A 278 -12.54 -11.43 0.90
N SER A 279 -11.68 -12.07 1.69
CA SER A 279 -11.87 -12.25 3.13
C SER A 279 -11.43 -11.06 3.96
N MET A 280 -10.56 -10.19 3.44
CA MET A 280 -9.96 -9.09 4.21
C MET A 280 -10.98 -8.14 4.86
N PRO A 281 -12.13 -7.80 4.27
CA PRO A 281 -13.14 -6.99 4.95
C PRO A 281 -13.66 -7.60 6.26
N ALA A 282 -13.84 -8.91 6.31
CA ALA A 282 -14.21 -9.63 7.53
C ALA A 282 -13.03 -9.76 8.50
N VAL A 283 -11.80 -9.96 8.00
CA VAL A 283 -10.58 -9.98 8.81
C VAL A 283 -10.43 -8.68 9.60
N TYR A 284 -10.55 -7.52 8.97
CA TYR A 284 -10.43 -6.25 9.71
C TYR A 284 -11.53 -6.08 10.76
N ARG A 285 -12.74 -6.59 10.53
CA ARG A 285 -13.83 -6.57 11.51
C ARG A 285 -13.68 -7.57 12.65
N LEU A 286 -12.79 -8.54 12.53
CA LEU A 286 -12.42 -9.44 13.62
C LEU A 286 -11.79 -8.68 14.79
N GLY A 287 -10.99 -7.64 14.50
CA GLY A 287 -10.43 -6.74 15.50
C GLY A 287 -11.32 -5.55 15.84
N ASP A 288 -11.20 -5.01 17.03
CA ASP A 288 -11.75 -3.71 17.42
C ASP A 288 -10.76 -2.60 17.10
N VAL A 289 -9.47 -2.87 17.19
CA VAL A 289 -8.37 -1.98 16.84
C VAL A 289 -7.34 -2.73 15.99
N PHE A 290 -6.92 -2.14 14.89
CA PHE A 290 -5.88 -2.69 14.04
C PHE A 290 -4.51 -2.13 14.42
N VAL A 291 -3.48 -2.99 14.46
CA VAL A 291 -2.12 -2.59 14.84
C VAL A 291 -1.13 -2.90 13.72
N LEU A 292 -0.39 -1.87 13.28
CA LEU A 292 0.71 -1.98 12.32
C LEU A 292 2.01 -1.50 12.95
N PRO A 293 2.75 -2.37 13.65
CA PRO A 293 3.91 -1.97 14.45
C PRO A 293 5.19 -1.82 13.63
N SER A 294 5.08 -1.72 12.32
CA SER A 294 6.22 -1.74 11.39
C SER A 294 7.34 -0.77 11.80
N ARG A 295 8.58 -1.29 11.77
CA ARG A 295 9.79 -0.53 12.10
C ARG A 295 10.68 -0.19 10.90
N GLY A 296 10.19 -0.53 9.68
CA GLY A 296 10.98 -0.39 8.46
C GLY A 296 12.11 -1.43 8.38
N PRO A 297 13.01 -1.32 7.38
CA PRO A 297 12.83 -0.44 6.21
C PRO A 297 11.74 -0.94 5.24
N GLY A 298 11.23 -0.01 4.44
CA GLY A 298 10.35 -0.34 3.32
C GLY A 298 8.87 -0.50 3.65
N GLU A 299 8.36 0.07 4.74
CA GLU A 299 6.94 0.30 4.96
C GLU A 299 6.58 1.69 4.40
N THR A 300 6.68 1.83 3.09
CA THR A 300 6.60 3.13 2.40
C THR A 300 5.25 3.81 2.58
N TRP A 301 4.16 3.04 2.77
CA TRP A 301 2.83 3.56 3.03
C TRP A 301 2.12 2.83 4.16
N GLY A 302 1.87 1.52 4.02
CA GLY A 302 1.07 0.72 4.94
C GLY A 302 -0.41 0.73 4.57
N LEU A 303 -0.78 0.28 3.36
CA LEU A 303 -2.17 0.23 2.86
C LEU A 303 -3.13 -0.52 3.79
N ALA A 304 -2.62 -1.43 4.61
CA ALA A 304 -3.40 -2.08 5.66
C ALA A 304 -4.05 -1.10 6.65
N LEU A 305 -3.46 0.10 6.85
CA LEU A 305 -4.11 1.18 7.64
C LEU A 305 -5.37 1.67 6.93
N ASN A 306 -5.28 1.97 5.62
CA ASN A 306 -6.44 2.41 4.85
C ASN A 306 -7.56 1.38 4.88
N GLU A 307 -7.22 0.08 4.75
CA GLU A 307 -8.18 -1.03 4.76
C GLU A 307 -8.87 -1.17 6.12
N ALA A 308 -8.11 -1.13 7.22
CA ALA A 308 -8.64 -1.18 8.57
C ALA A 308 -9.57 0.02 8.85
N MET A 309 -9.12 1.22 8.47
CA MET A 309 -9.87 2.46 8.65
C MET A 309 -11.16 2.47 7.80
N ALA A 310 -11.13 1.96 6.57
CA ALA A 310 -12.32 1.78 5.73
C ALA A 310 -13.31 0.75 6.33
N ALA A 311 -12.81 -0.23 7.09
CA ALA A 311 -13.63 -1.17 7.86
C ALA A 311 -14.09 -0.60 9.22
N ARG A 312 -13.98 0.72 9.46
CA ARG A 312 -14.31 1.40 10.72
C ARG A 312 -13.48 0.94 11.91
N ARG A 313 -12.21 0.60 11.70
CA ARG A 313 -11.31 0.25 12.81
C ARG A 313 -10.36 1.39 13.11
N PRO A 314 -10.31 1.89 14.36
CA PRO A 314 -9.19 2.71 14.80
C PRO A 314 -7.89 1.95 14.63
N VAL A 315 -6.79 2.68 14.46
CA VAL A 315 -5.49 2.07 14.14
C VAL A 315 -4.40 2.49 15.14
N ILE A 316 -3.44 1.61 15.38
CA ILE A 316 -2.18 1.91 16.04
C ILE A 316 -1.05 1.71 15.04
N ALA A 317 -0.20 2.70 14.80
CA ALA A 317 0.89 2.57 13.85
C ALA A 317 2.21 3.15 14.34
N GLY A 318 3.31 2.50 13.94
CA GLY A 318 4.66 3.01 14.17
C GLY A 318 4.98 4.23 13.30
N SER A 319 5.82 5.13 13.79
CA SER A 319 6.25 6.37 13.11
C SER A 319 6.96 6.14 11.76
N LYS A 320 7.46 4.92 11.52
CA LYS A 320 8.05 4.52 10.22
C LYS A 320 7.06 3.92 9.22
N VAL A 321 5.78 3.89 9.52
CA VAL A 321 4.73 3.60 8.56
C VAL A 321 4.46 4.86 7.75
N GLY A 322 4.76 4.84 6.45
CA GLY A 322 4.78 6.05 5.62
C GLY A 322 3.45 6.80 5.57
N GLY A 323 2.31 6.10 5.59
CA GLY A 323 0.98 6.71 5.60
C GLY A 323 0.51 7.18 6.98
N ALA A 324 1.20 6.85 8.08
CA ALA A 324 0.74 7.19 9.43
C ALA A 324 0.57 8.70 9.63
N ARG A 325 1.49 9.50 9.08
CA ARG A 325 1.45 10.98 9.13
C ARG A 325 0.20 11.58 8.48
N ASP A 326 -0.27 10.96 7.41
CA ASP A 326 -1.41 11.45 6.61
C ASP A 326 -2.75 10.89 7.09
N LEU A 327 -2.73 9.68 7.66
CA LEU A 327 -3.93 8.93 8.00
C LEU A 327 -4.33 9.05 9.46
N ILE A 328 -3.38 9.22 10.40
CA ILE A 328 -3.66 9.12 11.82
C ILE A 328 -3.62 10.49 12.49
N THR A 329 -4.72 10.85 13.12
CA THR A 329 -4.79 11.91 14.14
C THR A 329 -4.91 11.24 15.50
N SER A 330 -3.83 11.27 16.28
CA SER A 330 -3.77 10.58 17.59
C SER A 330 -4.89 11.02 18.52
N GLY A 331 -5.58 10.06 19.13
CA GLY A 331 -6.74 10.29 19.99
C GLY A 331 -8.06 10.53 19.24
N VAL A 332 -8.05 10.69 17.90
CA VAL A 332 -9.27 10.94 17.10
C VAL A 332 -9.67 9.71 16.30
N ASN A 333 -8.73 9.07 15.58
CA ASN A 333 -8.98 7.90 14.76
C ASN A 333 -7.95 6.77 14.96
N GLY A 334 -7.07 6.92 15.94
CA GLY A 334 -6.02 5.96 16.25
C GLY A 334 -4.94 6.52 17.15
N TRP A 335 -3.80 5.83 17.19
CA TRP A 335 -2.62 6.20 17.97
C TRP A 335 -1.36 5.99 17.15
N THR A 336 -0.35 6.80 17.41
CA THR A 336 0.99 6.63 16.85
C THR A 336 2.01 6.40 17.96
N PHE A 337 3.08 5.68 17.66
CA PHE A 337 4.20 5.47 18.56
C PHE A 337 5.53 5.47 17.78
N ASP A 338 6.64 5.71 18.44
CA ASP A 338 7.96 5.64 17.82
C ASP A 338 8.30 4.20 17.49
N SER A 339 8.50 3.90 16.19
CA SER A 339 8.76 2.54 15.71
C SER A 339 9.91 1.87 16.46
N GLY A 340 9.65 0.69 17.00
CA GLY A 340 10.58 -0.07 17.85
C GLY A 340 10.51 0.30 19.34
N ASN A 341 9.72 1.30 19.75
CA ASN A 341 9.56 1.67 21.16
C ASN A 341 8.48 0.81 21.83
N LEU A 342 8.92 -0.21 22.55
CA LEU A 342 8.03 -1.15 23.24
C LEU A 342 7.16 -0.47 24.30
N THR A 343 7.72 0.49 25.05
CA THR A 343 6.97 1.19 26.10
C THR A 343 5.81 2.00 25.53
N GLN A 344 6.05 2.79 24.48
CA GLN A 344 4.99 3.56 23.82
C GLN A 344 3.94 2.65 23.17
N LEU A 345 4.35 1.54 22.51
CA LEU A 345 3.40 0.59 21.97
C LEU A 345 2.57 -0.08 23.08
N THR A 346 3.18 -0.44 24.21
CA THR A 346 2.46 -1.01 25.36
C THR A 346 1.40 -0.03 25.89
N GLN A 347 1.73 1.25 25.98
CA GLN A 347 0.78 2.30 26.39
C GLN A 347 -0.38 2.45 25.38
N ALA A 348 -0.07 2.49 24.07
CA ALA A 348 -1.09 2.61 23.04
C ALA A 348 -2.03 1.39 23.02
N VAL A 349 -1.47 0.18 23.15
CA VAL A 349 -2.22 -1.09 23.25
C VAL A 349 -3.13 -1.09 24.50
N GLY A 350 -2.59 -0.73 25.66
CA GLY A 350 -3.37 -0.63 26.90
C GLY A 350 -4.51 0.39 26.79
N SER A 351 -4.22 1.58 26.25
CA SER A 351 -5.25 2.61 26.01
C SER A 351 -6.37 2.09 25.08
N ALA A 352 -6.01 1.40 24.01
CA ALA A 352 -6.96 0.85 23.06
C ALA A 352 -7.87 -0.24 23.68
N LEU A 353 -7.30 -1.13 24.47
CA LEU A 353 -8.05 -2.20 25.15
C LEU A 353 -9.01 -1.67 26.24
N MET A 354 -8.65 -0.55 26.86
CA MET A 354 -9.46 0.08 27.93
C MET A 354 -10.50 1.09 27.39
N CYS A 355 -10.54 1.36 26.09
CA CYS A 355 -11.54 2.24 25.49
C CYS A 355 -12.97 1.69 25.65
N THR A 356 -13.93 2.59 25.90
CA THR A 356 -15.35 2.25 25.86
C THR A 356 -15.83 1.95 24.43
N ASP A 357 -16.96 1.26 24.29
CA ASP A 357 -17.57 0.97 22.98
C ASP A 357 -17.89 2.24 22.21
N ASP A 358 -18.43 3.25 22.88
CA ASP A 358 -18.77 4.55 22.27
C ASP A 358 -17.54 5.29 21.76
N ALA A 359 -16.44 5.26 22.54
CA ALA A 359 -15.18 5.88 22.13
C ALA A 359 -14.61 5.19 20.88
N LEU A 360 -14.52 3.85 20.88
CA LEU A 360 -14.03 3.11 19.71
C LEU A 360 -14.95 3.27 18.49
N SER A 361 -16.26 3.28 18.69
CA SER A 361 -17.22 3.53 17.59
C SER A 361 -17.03 4.92 16.99
N THR A 362 -16.81 5.93 17.83
CA THR A 362 -16.53 7.31 17.38
C THR A 362 -15.21 7.41 16.63
N MET A 363 -14.15 6.82 17.18
CA MET A 363 -12.85 6.74 16.51
C MET A 363 -12.92 5.96 15.18
N GLY A 364 -13.70 4.89 15.14
CA GLY A 364 -13.92 4.09 13.92
C GLY A 364 -14.63 4.88 12.81
N ARG A 365 -15.64 5.70 13.16
CA ARG A 365 -16.28 6.61 12.20
C ARG A 365 -15.31 7.67 11.69
N ALA A 366 -14.47 8.22 12.56
CA ALA A 366 -13.43 9.17 12.17
C ALA A 366 -12.38 8.51 11.25
N ALA A 367 -12.01 7.27 11.51
CA ALA A 367 -11.11 6.48 10.68
C ALA A 367 -11.70 6.26 9.27
N GLU A 368 -12.95 5.81 9.17
CA GLU A 368 -13.66 5.64 7.89
C GLU A 368 -13.70 6.94 7.09
N LYS A 369 -14.05 8.07 7.73
CA LYS A 369 -14.07 9.39 7.10
C LYS A 369 -12.70 9.79 6.53
N THR A 370 -11.63 9.52 7.28
CA THR A 370 -10.27 9.78 6.79
C THR A 370 -9.93 8.89 5.60
N SER A 371 -10.20 7.57 5.69
CA SER A 371 -9.91 6.62 4.60
C SER A 371 -10.67 6.96 3.31
N ALA A 372 -11.88 7.51 3.40
CA ALA A 372 -12.67 7.92 2.24
C ALA A 372 -11.98 8.98 1.36
N CYS A 373 -11.11 9.81 1.94
CA CYS A 373 -10.30 10.79 1.21
C CYS A 373 -9.14 10.14 0.44
N TRP A 374 -8.82 8.88 0.75
CA TRP A 374 -7.74 8.08 0.15
C TRP A 374 -8.31 6.95 -0.71
N SER A 375 -9.33 7.28 -1.51
CA SER A 375 -10.08 6.36 -2.35
C SER A 375 -9.48 6.22 -3.75
N ILE A 376 -9.91 5.18 -4.47
CA ILE A 376 -9.56 4.96 -5.88
C ILE A 376 -9.97 6.16 -6.73
N GLU A 377 -11.14 6.74 -6.47
CA GLU A 377 -11.65 7.91 -7.17
C GLU A 377 -10.74 9.12 -6.96
N ALA A 378 -10.29 9.37 -5.73
CA ALA A 378 -9.37 10.46 -5.42
C ALA A 378 -8.01 10.26 -6.12
N ALA A 379 -7.50 9.04 -6.14
CA ALA A 379 -6.25 8.71 -6.82
C ALA A 379 -6.36 8.91 -8.34
N ALA A 380 -7.43 8.41 -8.96
CA ALA A 380 -7.69 8.58 -10.40
C ALA A 380 -7.88 10.05 -10.77
N ALA A 381 -8.66 10.81 -9.98
CA ALA A 381 -8.85 12.25 -10.19
C ALA A 381 -7.53 13.04 -10.08
N GLY A 382 -6.68 12.68 -9.11
CA GLY A 382 -5.35 13.30 -8.96
C GLY A 382 -4.43 13.03 -10.16
N ILE A 383 -4.43 11.80 -10.69
CA ILE A 383 -3.68 11.45 -11.92
C ILE A 383 -4.26 12.21 -13.12
N GLU A 384 -5.58 12.18 -13.31
CA GLU A 384 -6.24 12.90 -14.41
C GLU A 384 -5.93 14.39 -14.37
N ALA A 385 -6.08 15.05 -13.22
CA ALA A 385 -5.80 16.47 -13.07
C ALA A 385 -4.34 16.80 -13.38
N ALA A 386 -3.40 15.98 -12.92
CA ALA A 386 -1.98 16.15 -13.21
C ALA A 386 -1.72 16.04 -14.73
N VAL A 387 -2.22 15.02 -15.38
CA VAL A 387 -2.03 14.78 -16.81
C VAL A 387 -2.63 15.94 -17.63
N LEU A 388 -3.86 16.35 -17.35
CA LEU A 388 -4.50 17.45 -18.09
C LEU A 388 -3.79 18.80 -17.89
N ARG A 389 -3.29 19.08 -16.68
CA ARG A 389 -2.57 20.32 -16.38
C ARG A 389 -1.26 20.45 -17.16
N PHE A 390 -0.53 19.37 -17.34
CA PHE A 390 0.83 19.41 -17.88
C PHE A 390 0.94 18.90 -19.33
N ALA A 391 0.09 17.96 -19.77
CA ALA A 391 0.12 17.46 -21.14
C ALA A 391 -0.54 18.41 -22.17
N VAL A 392 -1.43 19.33 -21.72
CA VAL A 392 -2.09 20.31 -22.61
C VAL A 392 -1.26 21.58 -22.79
N ARG A 393 -0.21 21.78 -21.98
CA ARG A 393 0.67 22.96 -22.04
C ARG A 393 1.94 22.77 -22.91
N SER A 394 2.16 21.58 -23.40
CA SER A 394 3.26 21.20 -24.30
C SER A 394 2.73 20.96 -25.71
#